data_f94c1abd123d5ebae91d3dd2a46df168
#
_entry.id   f94c1abd123d5ebae91d3dd2a46df168
#
_cell.length_a   1.000
_cell.length_b   1.000
_cell.length_c   1.000
_cell.angle_alpha   90.00
_cell.angle_beta   90.00
_cell.angle_gamma   90.00
#
_symmetry.space_group_name_H-M   'P 1'
#
loop_
_entity.id
_entity.type
_entity.pdbx_description
1 polymer ?
#
loop_
_entity_poly.entity_id
_entity_poly.type
_entity_poly.pdbx_seq_one_letter_code
_entity_poly.pdbx_strand_id
1 'polypeptide(L)'
;HQAELALKRLDGRGVVKDSGDWWCFLDWNDSLNKQAGAQGVLIYTLRQALSLARLMCSETSGAESVKQLESWIETAVRGALEYLWDKELRFFISGQNRQVSWASQIWLVLAGVLDQESNRRLLEHLVKEDPPVGMVTPYMYHHFIEALIQNGMKDTALHYIRFYWGQMADLGADCFWELFNPRDRYASPY
;
A
#
# COMPACT_ATOMS: atom_id res chain seq x y z
N HIS A 1 -14.70 15.21 5.92
CA HIS A 1 -14.28 16.15 4.85
C HIS A 1 -13.06 15.64 4.06
N GLN A 2 -11.92 15.27 4.68
CA GLN A 2 -10.76 14.75 3.93
C GLN A 2 -11.07 13.45 3.19
N ALA A 3 -11.80 12.52 3.83
CA ALA A 3 -12.25 11.28 3.19
C ALA A 3 -13.14 11.55 1.96
N GLU A 4 -14.06 12.49 2.05
CA GLU A 4 -14.93 12.89 0.93
C GLU A 4 -14.14 13.47 -0.25
N LEU A 5 -13.07 14.24 0.03
CA LEU A 5 -12.18 14.75 -1.00
C LEU A 5 -11.41 13.63 -1.70
N ALA A 6 -10.91 12.67 -0.94
CA ALA A 6 -10.22 11.50 -1.48
C ALA A 6 -11.13 10.64 -2.37
N LEU A 7 -12.40 10.46 -1.99
CA LEU A 7 -13.38 9.71 -2.77
C LEU A 7 -13.68 10.30 -4.14
N LYS A 8 -13.50 11.62 -4.36
CA LYS A 8 -13.62 12.25 -5.68
C LYS A 8 -12.60 11.72 -6.69
N ARG A 9 -11.57 11.04 -6.22
CA ARG A 9 -10.56 10.37 -7.05
C ARG A 9 -11.00 9.02 -7.59
N LEU A 10 -12.08 8.45 -7.04
CA LEU A 10 -12.66 7.22 -7.57
C LEU A 10 -13.43 7.48 -8.87
N ASP A 11 -13.38 6.51 -9.76
CA ASP A 11 -14.26 6.42 -10.91
C ASP A 11 -15.61 5.74 -10.55
N GLY A 12 -16.49 5.58 -11.53
CA GLY A 12 -17.80 4.94 -11.32
C GLY A 12 -17.75 3.45 -10.92
N ARG A 13 -16.56 2.84 -10.98
CA ARG A 13 -16.31 1.44 -10.57
C ARG A 13 -15.78 1.33 -9.13
N GLY A 14 -15.56 2.46 -8.46
CA GLY A 14 -14.95 2.49 -7.14
C GLY A 14 -13.41 2.32 -7.16
N VAL A 15 -12.78 2.61 -8.30
CA VAL A 15 -11.32 2.51 -8.49
C VAL A 15 -10.72 3.90 -8.61
N VAL A 16 -9.56 4.12 -7.97
CA VAL A 16 -8.78 5.35 -8.13
C VAL A 16 -8.40 5.53 -9.58
N LYS A 17 -8.70 6.71 -10.13
CA LYS A 17 -8.40 7.07 -11.51
C LYS A 17 -6.88 7.01 -11.75
N ASP A 18 -6.50 6.33 -12.84
CA ASP A 18 -5.13 6.38 -13.36
C ASP A 18 -4.92 7.69 -14.11
N SER A 19 -4.63 8.75 -13.37
CA SER A 19 -4.41 10.09 -13.94
C SER A 19 -3.24 10.79 -13.26
N GLY A 20 -2.53 11.62 -14.00
CA GLY A 20 -1.46 12.48 -13.49
C GLY A 20 -1.95 13.76 -12.78
N ASP A 21 -3.27 13.94 -12.65
CA ASP A 21 -3.88 15.22 -12.23
C ASP A 21 -3.74 15.50 -10.72
N TRP A 22 -3.21 14.56 -9.98
CA TRP A 22 -3.05 14.71 -8.54
C TRP A 22 -1.81 14.00 -8.04
N TRP A 23 -1.24 14.57 -6.97
CA TRP A 23 -0.07 14.02 -6.34
C TRP A 23 -0.47 13.07 -5.19
N CYS A 24 0.13 11.88 -5.17
CA CYS A 24 0.07 10.92 -4.09
C CYS A 24 1.48 10.38 -3.85
N PHE A 25 1.97 10.51 -2.63
CA PHE A 25 3.25 9.90 -2.27
C PHE A 25 3.03 8.43 -1.91
N LEU A 26 3.78 7.56 -2.55
CA LEU A 26 3.89 6.15 -2.22
C LEU A 26 5.35 5.74 -2.06
N ASP A 27 6.21 6.21 -2.96
CA ASP A 27 7.64 5.97 -2.99
C ASP A 27 8.30 6.95 -3.96
N TRP A 28 9.62 7.14 -3.88
CA TRP A 28 10.42 7.94 -4.81
C TRP A 28 10.83 7.17 -6.08
N ASN A 29 10.14 6.11 -6.43
CA ASN A 29 10.39 5.37 -7.67
C ASN A 29 9.62 6.02 -8.84
N ASP A 30 10.35 6.67 -9.74
CA ASP A 30 9.76 7.38 -10.90
C ASP A 30 9.01 6.46 -11.87
N SER A 31 9.32 5.16 -11.86
CA SER A 31 8.62 4.18 -12.71
C SER A 31 7.28 3.72 -12.12
N LEU A 32 6.94 4.14 -10.90
CA LEU A 32 5.78 3.65 -10.18
C LEU A 32 4.48 4.23 -10.73
N ASN A 33 3.62 3.39 -11.33
CA ASN A 33 2.20 3.73 -11.50
C ASN A 33 1.49 3.59 -10.16
N LYS A 34 0.89 4.68 -9.69
CA LYS A 34 0.38 4.83 -8.33
C LYS A 34 -1.06 4.34 -8.14
N GLN A 35 -1.77 3.92 -9.20
CA GLN A 35 -3.21 3.64 -9.14
C GLN A 35 -3.58 2.63 -8.04
N ALA A 36 -3.06 1.42 -8.11
CA ALA A 36 -3.41 0.37 -7.14
C ALA A 36 -2.86 0.65 -5.74
N GLY A 37 -1.67 1.26 -5.64
CA GLY A 37 -1.12 1.69 -4.35
C GLY A 37 -1.99 2.77 -3.68
N ALA A 38 -2.42 3.77 -4.44
CA ALA A 38 -3.32 4.82 -3.96
C ALA A 38 -4.70 4.27 -3.56
N GLN A 39 -5.21 3.25 -4.27
CA GLN A 39 -6.40 2.51 -3.88
C GLN A 39 -6.22 1.87 -2.49
N GLY A 40 -5.08 1.22 -2.26
CA GLY A 40 -4.74 0.64 -0.95
C GLY A 40 -4.68 1.70 0.15
N VAL A 41 -3.97 2.80 -0.07
CA VAL A 41 -3.90 3.93 0.89
C VAL A 41 -5.27 4.48 1.21
N LEU A 42 -6.14 4.67 0.22
CA LEU A 42 -7.50 5.15 0.42
C LEU A 42 -8.30 4.19 1.32
N ILE A 43 -8.31 2.90 1.00
CA ILE A 43 -9.03 1.89 1.79
C ILE A 43 -8.48 1.82 3.22
N TYR A 44 -7.15 1.80 3.38
CA TYR A 44 -6.49 1.82 4.69
C TYR A 44 -6.94 3.03 5.52
N THR A 45 -6.88 4.23 4.95
CA THR A 45 -7.27 5.48 5.62
C THR A 45 -8.74 5.48 6.00
N LEU A 46 -9.63 5.00 5.12
CA LEU A 46 -11.07 4.88 5.42
C LEU A 46 -11.32 3.91 6.59
N ARG A 47 -10.59 2.80 6.67
CA ARG A 47 -10.71 1.85 7.79
C ARG A 47 -10.22 2.46 9.11
N GLN A 48 -9.13 3.25 9.09
CA GLN A 48 -8.68 3.98 10.28
C GLN A 48 -9.71 5.03 10.71
N ALA A 49 -10.28 5.77 9.75
CA ALA A 49 -11.35 6.73 10.03
C ALA A 49 -12.60 6.04 10.62
N LEU A 50 -12.98 4.87 10.10
CA LEU A 50 -14.08 4.07 10.64
C LEU A 50 -13.80 3.61 12.08
N SER A 51 -12.59 3.13 12.36
CA SER A 51 -12.18 2.73 13.71
C SER A 51 -12.25 3.91 14.68
N LEU A 52 -11.76 5.07 14.28
CA LEU A 52 -11.85 6.30 15.07
C LEU A 52 -13.31 6.75 15.27
N ALA A 53 -14.11 6.74 14.22
CA ALA A 53 -15.54 7.10 14.31
C ALA A 53 -16.28 6.21 15.30
N ARG A 54 -16.04 4.90 15.27
CA ARG A 54 -16.64 3.95 16.22
C ARG A 54 -16.24 4.20 17.67
N LEU A 55 -15.00 4.64 17.91
CA LEU A 55 -14.53 5.01 19.26
C LEU A 55 -15.15 6.31 19.75
N MET A 56 -15.41 7.26 18.87
CA MET A 56 -15.91 8.60 19.22
C MET A 56 -17.42 8.70 19.25
N CYS A 57 -18.14 7.84 18.54
CA CYS A 57 -19.59 7.89 18.46
C CYS A 57 -20.22 7.26 19.71
N SER A 58 -21.03 8.03 20.42
CA SER A 58 -22.02 7.50 21.35
C SER A 58 -23.17 6.83 20.56
N GLU A 59 -23.92 5.93 21.19
CA GLU A 59 -24.95 5.09 20.55
C GLU A 59 -25.99 5.85 19.69
N THR A 60 -26.13 7.16 19.86
CA THR A 60 -27.13 8.01 19.17
C THR A 60 -26.55 9.06 18.23
N SER A 61 -25.27 9.40 18.34
CA SER A 61 -24.64 10.46 17.55
C SER A 61 -23.49 9.85 16.72
N GLY A 62 -23.60 9.90 15.39
CA GLY A 62 -22.54 9.47 14.46
C GLY A 62 -22.79 8.14 13.73
N ALA A 63 -23.91 7.45 14.00
CA ALA A 63 -24.25 6.21 13.31
C ALA A 63 -24.32 6.35 11.78
N GLU A 64 -24.74 7.52 11.29
CA GLU A 64 -24.77 7.81 9.85
C GLU A 64 -23.36 7.90 9.24
N SER A 65 -22.42 8.55 9.95
CA SER A 65 -21.02 8.64 9.50
C SER A 65 -20.32 7.27 9.48
N VAL A 66 -20.64 6.40 10.44
CA VAL A 66 -20.13 5.01 10.46
C VAL A 66 -20.65 4.24 9.24
N LYS A 67 -21.96 4.26 8.99
CA LYS A 67 -22.57 3.59 7.81
C LYS A 67 -22.01 4.12 6.50
N GLN A 68 -21.82 5.42 6.41
CA GLN A 68 -21.24 6.05 5.23
C GLN A 68 -19.82 5.57 4.97
N LEU A 69 -18.95 5.52 6.01
CA LEU A 69 -17.58 5.00 5.90
C LEU A 69 -17.57 3.52 5.50
N GLU A 70 -18.45 2.71 6.08
CA GLU A 70 -18.61 1.29 5.72
C GLU A 70 -18.95 1.13 4.23
N SER A 71 -19.92 1.88 3.73
CA SER A 71 -20.34 1.87 2.32
C SER A 71 -19.21 2.28 1.38
N TRP A 72 -18.42 3.29 1.75
CA TRP A 72 -17.28 3.73 0.96
C TRP A 72 -16.16 2.67 0.91
N ILE A 73 -15.86 2.05 2.06
CA ILE A 73 -14.90 0.96 2.14
C ILE A 73 -15.32 -0.21 1.27
N GLU A 74 -16.59 -0.64 1.37
CA GLU A 74 -17.13 -1.74 0.58
C GLU A 74 -17.00 -1.46 -0.93
N THR A 75 -17.37 -0.24 -1.37
CA THR A 75 -17.25 0.18 -2.76
C THR A 75 -15.81 0.15 -3.25
N ALA A 76 -14.87 0.69 -2.47
CA ALA A 76 -13.46 0.74 -2.84
C ALA A 76 -12.79 -0.65 -2.83
N VAL A 77 -13.14 -1.52 -1.87
CA VAL A 77 -12.65 -2.91 -1.80
C VAL A 77 -13.17 -3.72 -2.99
N ARG A 78 -14.47 -3.63 -3.30
CA ARG A 78 -15.05 -4.29 -4.46
C ARG A 78 -14.37 -3.85 -5.75
N GLY A 79 -14.15 -2.53 -5.93
CA GLY A 79 -13.45 -1.99 -7.08
C GLY A 79 -12.03 -2.55 -7.21
N ALA A 80 -11.29 -2.65 -6.11
CA ALA A 80 -9.94 -3.23 -6.11
C ALA A 80 -9.97 -4.71 -6.54
N LEU A 81 -10.90 -5.50 -6.03
CA LEU A 81 -10.99 -6.95 -6.33
C LEU A 81 -11.47 -7.23 -7.76
N GLU A 82 -12.41 -6.42 -8.28
CA GLU A 82 -12.96 -6.64 -9.61
C GLU A 82 -12.08 -6.12 -10.74
N TYR A 83 -11.36 -5.01 -10.52
CA TYR A 83 -10.69 -4.28 -11.62
C TYR A 83 -9.19 -4.19 -11.48
N LEU A 84 -8.62 -4.35 -10.28
CA LEU A 84 -7.17 -4.31 -10.08
C LEU A 84 -6.56 -5.69 -9.78
N TRP A 85 -7.33 -6.64 -9.27
CA TRP A 85 -6.82 -7.99 -8.99
C TRP A 85 -6.73 -8.83 -10.26
N ASP A 86 -5.51 -9.23 -10.62
CA ASP A 86 -5.24 -10.16 -11.70
C ASP A 86 -5.10 -11.59 -11.17
N LYS A 87 -6.03 -12.46 -11.58
CA LYS A 87 -6.11 -13.85 -11.11
C LYS A 87 -4.99 -14.73 -11.67
N GLU A 88 -4.49 -14.41 -12.86
CA GLU A 88 -3.42 -15.17 -13.52
C GLU A 88 -2.06 -14.82 -12.92
N LEU A 89 -1.78 -13.52 -12.82
CA LEU A 89 -0.57 -13.01 -12.19
C LEU A 89 -0.58 -13.18 -10.67
N ARG A 90 -1.76 -13.27 -10.06
CA ARG A 90 -1.97 -13.27 -8.60
C ARG A 90 -1.38 -12.04 -7.92
N PHE A 91 -1.51 -10.89 -8.59
CA PHE A 91 -1.10 -9.57 -8.15
C PHE A 91 -2.17 -8.52 -8.44
N PHE A 92 -2.13 -7.44 -7.69
CA PHE A 92 -2.83 -6.22 -8.07
C PHE A 92 -2.03 -5.47 -9.13
N ILE A 93 -2.73 -4.97 -10.14
CA ILE A 93 -2.15 -4.28 -11.29
C ILE A 93 -2.56 -2.81 -11.31
N SER A 94 -1.70 -1.96 -11.88
CA SER A 94 -1.91 -0.52 -12.03
C SER A 94 -1.86 -0.10 -13.49
N GLY A 95 -2.78 0.79 -13.87
CA GLY A 95 -2.81 1.43 -15.17
C GLY A 95 -3.07 0.51 -16.35
N GLN A 96 -3.08 1.10 -17.53
CA GLN A 96 -3.32 0.36 -18.79
C GLN A 96 -2.21 -0.68 -19.09
N ASN A 97 -0.99 -0.41 -18.63
CA ASN A 97 0.15 -1.30 -18.82
C ASN A 97 0.17 -2.48 -17.84
N ARG A 98 -0.85 -2.61 -16.98
CA ARG A 98 -1.00 -3.70 -15.99
C ARG A 98 0.25 -3.85 -15.12
N GLN A 99 0.83 -2.72 -14.69
CA GLN A 99 2.06 -2.71 -13.91
C GLN A 99 1.87 -3.41 -12.56
N VAL A 100 2.79 -4.30 -12.21
CA VAL A 100 2.94 -4.88 -10.88
C VAL A 100 4.07 -4.15 -10.16
N SER A 101 3.81 -3.64 -8.96
CA SER A 101 4.81 -2.98 -8.12
C SER A 101 4.73 -3.47 -6.68
N TRP A 102 5.85 -3.40 -5.97
CA TRP A 102 5.91 -3.71 -4.54
C TRP A 102 4.95 -2.84 -3.73
N ALA A 103 4.99 -1.52 -3.95
CA ALA A 103 4.16 -0.57 -3.21
C ALA A 103 2.67 -0.87 -3.32
N SER A 104 2.19 -1.25 -4.52
CA SER A 104 0.77 -1.58 -4.72
C SER A 104 0.33 -2.79 -3.92
N GLN A 105 1.14 -3.87 -3.92
CA GLN A 105 0.81 -5.08 -3.15
C GLN A 105 0.79 -4.80 -1.65
N ILE A 106 1.82 -4.12 -1.15
CA ILE A 106 1.97 -3.82 0.27
C ILE A 106 0.80 -2.99 0.79
N TRP A 107 0.44 -1.92 0.10
CA TRP A 107 -0.66 -1.06 0.52
C TRP A 107 -2.02 -1.77 0.49
N LEU A 108 -2.26 -2.65 -0.49
CA LEU A 108 -3.52 -3.42 -0.55
C LEU A 108 -3.58 -4.54 0.49
N VAL A 109 -2.43 -5.11 0.88
CA VAL A 109 -2.31 -6.01 2.04
C VAL A 109 -2.62 -5.26 3.34
N LEU A 110 -1.98 -4.12 3.59
CA LEU A 110 -2.22 -3.30 4.79
C LEU A 110 -3.67 -2.79 4.86
N ALA A 111 -4.26 -2.50 3.72
CA ALA A 111 -5.66 -2.15 3.61
C ALA A 111 -6.61 -3.31 3.95
N GLY A 112 -6.13 -4.55 4.02
CA GLY A 112 -6.94 -5.73 4.29
C GLY A 112 -7.98 -6.00 3.20
N VAL A 113 -7.61 -5.83 1.92
CA VAL A 113 -8.49 -6.09 0.78
C VAL A 113 -8.75 -7.58 0.61
N LEU A 114 -7.74 -8.40 0.86
CA LEU A 114 -7.84 -9.86 0.92
C LEU A 114 -7.94 -10.32 2.39
N ASP A 115 -8.30 -11.58 2.60
CA ASP A 115 -8.19 -12.22 3.92
C ASP A 115 -6.71 -12.46 4.32
N GLN A 116 -6.48 -12.78 5.59
CA GLN A 116 -5.14 -12.92 6.14
C GLN A 116 -4.30 -14.00 5.44
N GLU A 117 -4.90 -15.13 5.10
CA GLU A 117 -4.19 -16.22 4.42
C GLU A 117 -3.82 -15.84 2.99
N SER A 118 -4.72 -15.19 2.27
CA SER A 118 -4.48 -14.66 0.92
C SER A 118 -3.45 -13.55 0.92
N ASN A 119 -3.46 -12.66 1.92
CA ASN A 119 -2.43 -11.63 2.12
C ASN A 119 -1.04 -12.25 2.32
N ARG A 120 -0.95 -13.28 3.16
CA ARG A 120 0.30 -14.01 3.38
C ARG A 120 0.84 -14.62 2.08
N ARG A 121 -0.02 -15.31 1.33
CA ARG A 121 0.35 -15.91 0.03
C ARG A 121 0.77 -14.84 -0.99
N LEU A 122 0.11 -13.70 -0.99
CA LEU A 122 0.49 -12.57 -1.84
C LEU A 122 1.88 -12.04 -1.48
N LEU A 123 2.19 -11.88 -0.19
CA LEU A 123 3.51 -11.44 0.27
C LEU A 123 4.61 -12.47 -0.04
N GLU A 124 4.35 -13.76 0.16
CA GLU A 124 5.27 -14.86 -0.22
C GLU A 124 5.53 -14.85 -1.73
N HIS A 125 4.47 -14.66 -2.52
CA HIS A 125 4.56 -14.54 -3.98
C HIS A 125 5.34 -13.29 -4.40
N LEU A 126 5.07 -12.14 -3.77
CA LEU A 126 5.78 -10.89 -4.03
C LEU A 126 7.29 -11.01 -3.79
N VAL A 127 7.68 -11.61 -2.67
CA VAL A 127 9.10 -11.86 -2.34
C VAL A 127 9.76 -12.80 -3.34
N LYS A 128 9.04 -13.83 -3.80
CA LYS A 128 9.55 -14.84 -4.74
C LYS A 128 9.71 -14.29 -6.16
N GLU A 129 8.71 -13.61 -6.67
CA GLU A 129 8.67 -13.14 -8.07
C GLU A 129 9.47 -11.84 -8.28
N ASP A 130 9.66 -11.06 -7.20
CA ASP A 130 10.46 -9.82 -7.16
C ASP A 130 10.21 -8.89 -8.36
N PRO A 131 8.98 -8.34 -8.52
CA PRO A 131 8.65 -7.52 -9.67
C PRO A 131 9.60 -6.32 -9.81
N PRO A 132 9.89 -5.86 -11.05
CA PRO A 132 10.96 -4.90 -11.33
C PRO A 132 10.72 -3.51 -10.71
N VAL A 133 9.46 -3.12 -10.46
CA VAL A 133 9.13 -1.86 -9.79
C VAL A 133 9.21 -2.06 -8.28
N GLY A 134 10.44 -1.96 -7.77
CA GLY A 134 10.78 -2.16 -6.37
C GLY A 134 10.57 -0.92 -5.51
N MET A 135 10.97 -1.04 -4.24
CA MET A 135 10.95 0.02 -3.25
C MET A 135 12.30 0.71 -3.17
N VAL A 136 12.30 2.03 -2.93
CA VAL A 136 13.53 2.84 -2.84
C VAL A 136 13.60 3.73 -1.60
N THR A 137 12.53 3.75 -0.77
CA THR A 137 12.54 4.59 0.44
C THR A 137 12.43 3.77 1.73
N PRO A 138 13.03 4.22 2.83
CA PRO A 138 12.78 3.65 4.16
C PRO A 138 11.30 3.66 4.53
N TYR A 139 10.56 4.67 4.05
CA TYR A 139 9.11 4.76 4.22
C TYR A 139 8.40 3.53 3.63
N MET A 140 8.69 3.16 2.38
CA MET A 140 8.01 2.02 1.76
C MET A 140 8.47 0.68 2.36
N TYR A 141 9.76 0.57 2.69
CA TYR A 141 10.27 -0.60 3.42
C TYR A 141 9.65 -0.75 4.82
N HIS A 142 9.39 0.37 5.53
CA HIS A 142 8.67 0.34 6.81
C HIS A 142 7.29 -0.31 6.65
N HIS A 143 6.51 0.12 5.68
CA HIS A 143 5.18 -0.46 5.41
C HIS A 143 5.25 -1.92 4.97
N PHE A 144 6.30 -2.30 4.26
CA PHE A 144 6.53 -3.71 3.92
C PHE A 144 6.79 -4.55 5.18
N ILE A 145 7.66 -4.08 6.08
CA ILE A 145 7.92 -4.76 7.35
C ILE A 145 6.63 -4.88 8.18
N GLU A 146 5.83 -3.82 8.24
CA GLU A 146 4.53 -3.83 8.91
C GLU A 146 3.61 -4.92 8.30
N ALA A 147 3.48 -4.96 6.98
CA ALA A 147 2.66 -5.96 6.29
C ALA A 147 3.14 -7.40 6.59
N LEU A 148 4.45 -7.65 6.59
CA LEU A 148 5.03 -8.95 6.93
C LEU A 148 4.71 -9.36 8.38
N ILE A 149 4.87 -8.45 9.34
CA ILE A 149 4.62 -8.73 10.77
C ILE A 149 3.13 -9.03 11.00
N GLN A 150 2.23 -8.23 10.43
CA GLN A 150 0.78 -8.42 10.54
C GLN A 150 0.31 -9.77 9.96
N ASN A 151 1.04 -10.31 8.99
CA ASN A 151 0.75 -11.60 8.36
C ASN A 151 1.63 -12.77 8.88
N GLY A 152 2.29 -12.59 10.05
CA GLY A 152 3.04 -13.65 10.74
C GLY A 152 4.39 -14.01 10.12
N MET A 153 4.91 -13.20 9.19
CA MET A 153 6.18 -13.45 8.46
C MET A 153 7.37 -12.79 9.15
N LYS A 154 7.56 -13.03 10.44
CA LYS A 154 8.56 -12.35 11.29
C LYS A 154 10.01 -12.56 10.83
N ASP A 155 10.37 -13.77 10.40
CA ASP A 155 11.74 -14.06 9.96
C ASP A 155 12.05 -13.32 8.65
N THR A 156 11.09 -13.27 7.72
CA THR A 156 11.19 -12.47 6.49
C THR A 156 11.33 -10.98 6.82
N ALA A 157 10.55 -10.47 7.78
CA ALA A 157 10.66 -9.08 8.23
C ALA A 157 12.06 -8.77 8.78
N LEU A 158 12.60 -9.62 9.66
CA LEU A 158 13.96 -9.48 10.20
C LEU A 158 15.03 -9.56 9.10
N HIS A 159 14.85 -10.43 8.11
CA HIS A 159 15.73 -10.49 6.95
C HIS A 159 15.76 -9.16 6.20
N TYR A 160 14.61 -8.57 5.88
CA TYR A 160 14.54 -7.30 5.14
C TYR A 160 15.00 -6.09 5.95
N ILE A 161 14.81 -6.07 7.28
CA ILE A 161 15.40 -5.06 8.15
C ILE A 161 16.93 -5.08 8.03
N ARG A 162 17.56 -6.25 8.15
CA ARG A 162 19.01 -6.40 8.01
C ARG A 162 19.49 -6.10 6.60
N PHE A 163 18.73 -6.54 5.59
CA PHE A 163 19.05 -6.30 4.18
C PHE A 163 19.03 -4.81 3.84
N TYR A 164 17.99 -4.07 4.22
CA TYR A 164 17.82 -2.68 3.80
C TYR A 164 18.61 -1.70 4.69
N TRP A 165 18.28 -1.65 5.97
CA TRP A 165 18.96 -0.72 6.89
C TRP A 165 20.39 -1.16 7.25
N GLY A 166 20.67 -2.46 7.24
CA GLY A 166 22.04 -2.96 7.40
C GLY A 166 22.96 -2.46 6.29
N GLN A 167 22.53 -2.46 5.03
CA GLN A 167 23.32 -1.90 3.94
C GLN A 167 23.54 -0.38 4.09
N MET A 168 22.57 0.38 4.58
CA MET A 168 22.78 1.80 4.89
C MET A 168 23.87 1.97 5.96
N ALA A 169 23.81 1.20 7.04
CA ALA A 169 24.82 1.23 8.10
C ALA A 169 26.21 0.85 7.58
N ASP A 170 26.31 -0.19 6.75
CA ASP A 170 27.58 -0.63 6.15
C ASP A 170 28.18 0.42 5.19
N LEU A 171 27.34 1.26 4.59
CA LEU A 171 27.74 2.39 3.75
C LEU A 171 28.04 3.66 4.55
N GLY A 172 27.96 3.62 5.88
CA GLY A 172 28.30 4.73 6.77
C GLY A 172 27.18 5.67 7.11
N ALA A 173 25.92 5.25 6.94
CA ALA A 173 24.78 6.05 7.37
C ALA A 173 24.76 6.20 8.89
N ASP A 174 24.72 7.44 9.39
CA ASP A 174 24.55 7.81 10.79
C ASP A 174 23.09 8.15 11.14
N CYS A 175 22.23 8.23 10.13
CA CYS A 175 20.79 8.42 10.24
C CYS A 175 20.07 7.68 9.10
N PHE A 176 18.74 7.65 9.10
CA PHE A 176 17.98 7.11 7.97
C PHE A 176 18.08 8.05 6.77
N TRP A 177 18.50 7.49 5.63
CA TRP A 177 18.48 8.23 4.38
C TRP A 177 17.05 8.33 3.86
N GLU A 178 16.71 9.41 3.20
CA GLU A 178 15.38 9.59 2.62
C GLU A 178 15.13 8.65 1.44
N LEU A 179 16.19 8.37 0.67
CA LEU A 179 16.17 7.47 -0.48
C LEU A 179 17.41 6.56 -0.44
N PHE A 180 17.18 5.26 -0.60
CA PHE A 180 18.24 4.28 -0.82
C PHE A 180 17.71 3.15 -1.70
N ASN A 181 18.29 3.00 -2.89
CA ASN A 181 17.95 1.89 -3.78
C ASN A 181 18.99 0.75 -3.62
N PRO A 182 18.63 -0.38 -2.97
CA PRO A 182 19.58 -1.50 -2.81
C PRO A 182 20.06 -2.11 -4.13
N ARG A 183 19.34 -1.86 -5.23
CA ARG A 183 19.66 -2.34 -6.59
C ARG A 183 20.60 -1.38 -7.34
N ASP A 184 20.73 -0.16 -6.86
CA ASP A 184 21.62 0.87 -7.42
C ASP A 184 22.34 1.61 -6.29
N ARG A 185 23.53 1.15 -5.97
CA ARG A 185 24.38 1.72 -4.90
C ARG A 185 24.85 3.15 -5.17
N TYR A 186 24.67 3.64 -6.38
CA TYR A 186 25.06 5.00 -6.77
C TYR A 186 23.86 5.97 -6.74
N ALA A 187 22.64 5.46 -6.52
CA ALA A 187 21.49 6.32 -6.26
C ALA A 187 21.78 7.12 -4.98
N SER A 188 21.68 8.43 -5.09
CA SER A 188 22.13 9.35 -4.04
C SER A 188 21.31 9.17 -2.75
N PRO A 189 21.98 9.03 -1.61
CA PRO A 189 21.36 8.93 -0.29
C PRO A 189 21.11 10.34 0.28
N TYR A 190 20.15 11.09 -0.20
CA TYR A 190 19.77 12.35 0.45
C TYR A 190 18.68 12.14 1.49
#